data_216da30ba1b718efb560938b0550a74f
#
_entry.id   216da30ba1b718efb560938b0550a74f
#
_cell.length_a   1.000
_cell.length_b   1.000
_cell.length_c   1.000
_cell.angle_alpha   90.00
_cell.angle_beta   90.00
_cell.angle_gamma   90.00
#
_symmetry.space_group_name_H-M   'P 1'
#
loop_
_entity.id
_entity.type
_entity.pdbx_description
1 polymer ?
#
loop_
_entity_poly.entity_id
_entity_poly.type
_entity_poly.pdbx_seq_one_letter_code
_entity_poly.pdbx_strand_id
1 'polypeptide(L)'
;FTVGTLDGSRSVFQIDVPSMLSFLATGDFSATVKGVNDLQAEYEKRYGPGNYTPNIPLAYWSFRLMIGFGALAFFLAIFVLWRTRKGGDLPSGKWFLRSMMAMPFAPLAAISFGWIFTETARQPWAVFGLIKTADGVSAVVSAGAVLFTMIVFTLLYGVLAVIEVGLT
;
A
#
# COMPACT_ATOMS: atom_id res chain seq x y z
N PHE A 1 -12.58 11.47 -5.38
CA PHE A 1 -12.56 10.01 -5.17
C PHE A 1 -12.88 9.32 -6.49
N THR A 2 -12.02 8.39 -6.92
CA THR A 2 -12.19 7.70 -8.20
C THR A 2 -12.22 6.21 -7.97
N VAL A 3 -13.19 5.51 -8.54
CA VAL A 3 -13.21 4.05 -8.70
C VAL A 3 -12.87 3.77 -10.15
N GLY A 4 -11.74 3.12 -10.40
CA GLY A 4 -11.26 2.79 -11.73
C GLY A 4 -11.56 1.34 -12.12
N THR A 5 -11.35 1.02 -13.39
CA THR A 5 -11.29 -0.35 -13.88
C THR A 5 -10.11 -1.10 -13.26
N LEU A 6 -10.14 -2.43 -13.30
CA LEU A 6 -9.07 -3.27 -12.73
C LEU A 6 -7.70 -2.98 -13.36
N ASP A 7 -7.67 -2.56 -14.61
CA ASP A 7 -6.47 -2.18 -15.36
C ASP A 7 -6.02 -0.71 -15.11
N GLY A 8 -6.80 0.07 -14.35
CA GLY A 8 -6.50 1.47 -14.04
C GLY A 8 -6.67 2.44 -15.22
N SER A 9 -7.17 1.98 -16.36
CA SER A 9 -7.22 2.78 -17.60
C SER A 9 -8.37 3.79 -17.66
N ARG A 10 -9.47 3.54 -16.97
CA ARG A 10 -10.67 4.39 -16.97
C ARG A 10 -11.28 4.51 -15.58
N SER A 11 -11.88 5.68 -15.31
CA SER A 11 -12.76 5.87 -14.15
C SER A 11 -14.15 5.30 -14.45
N VAL A 12 -14.65 4.42 -13.58
CA VAL A 12 -16.04 3.93 -13.63
C VAL A 12 -16.95 4.90 -12.89
N PHE A 13 -16.48 5.41 -11.77
CA PHE A 13 -17.18 6.39 -10.94
C PHE A 13 -16.16 7.34 -10.34
N GLN A 14 -16.47 8.65 -10.38
CA GLN A 14 -15.61 9.63 -9.73
C GLN A 14 -16.44 10.69 -9.02
N ILE A 15 -15.98 11.11 -7.86
CA ILE A 15 -16.45 12.29 -7.15
C ILE A 15 -15.31 13.28 -7.19
N ASP A 16 -15.46 14.35 -7.94
CA ASP A 16 -14.44 15.39 -8.05
C ASP A 16 -14.67 16.44 -6.95
N VAL A 17 -13.63 16.60 -6.15
CA VAL A 17 -13.54 17.74 -5.24
C VAL A 17 -12.54 18.71 -5.86
N PRO A 18 -12.99 19.90 -6.28
CA PRO A 18 -12.13 20.87 -6.95
C PRO A 18 -10.86 21.16 -6.14
N SER A 19 -9.71 21.19 -6.82
CA SER A 19 -8.40 21.52 -6.24
C SER A 19 -7.89 20.60 -5.12
N MET A 20 -8.64 19.56 -4.71
CA MET A 20 -8.23 18.67 -3.62
C MET A 20 -6.96 17.88 -3.99
N LEU A 21 -6.84 17.41 -5.23
CA LEU A 21 -5.65 16.71 -5.70
C LEU A 21 -4.41 17.63 -5.64
N SER A 22 -4.55 18.87 -6.07
CA SER A 22 -3.49 19.87 -6.01
C SER A 22 -3.04 20.11 -4.58
N PHE A 23 -3.99 20.32 -3.67
CA PHE A 23 -3.71 20.50 -2.25
C PHE A 23 -3.01 19.30 -1.62
N LEU A 24 -3.49 18.08 -1.87
CA LEU A 24 -2.89 16.85 -1.33
C LEU A 24 -1.48 16.57 -1.88
N ALA A 25 -1.20 16.96 -3.11
CA ALA A 25 0.09 16.73 -3.75
C ALA A 25 1.14 17.80 -3.42
N THR A 26 0.73 19.05 -3.25
CA THR A 26 1.65 20.19 -3.17
C THR A 26 1.44 21.10 -1.94
N GLY A 27 0.32 20.95 -1.23
CA GLY A 27 -0.11 21.87 -0.17
C GLY A 27 -0.75 23.17 -0.68
N ASP A 28 -0.89 23.32 -2.02
CA ASP A 28 -1.45 24.52 -2.66
C ASP A 28 -2.66 24.12 -3.53
N PHE A 29 -3.77 24.82 -3.35
CA PHE A 29 -5.02 24.60 -4.11
C PHE A 29 -4.93 25.03 -5.59
N SER A 30 -3.98 25.90 -5.93
CA SER A 30 -3.78 26.46 -7.28
C SER A 30 -2.74 25.72 -8.10
N ALA A 31 -1.99 24.81 -7.49
CA ALA A 31 -0.92 24.09 -8.16
C ALA A 31 -1.44 23.11 -9.22
N THR A 32 -0.75 23.02 -10.34
CA THR A 32 -1.05 22.04 -11.39
C THR A 32 -0.31 20.74 -11.14
N VAL A 33 -1.06 19.64 -11.03
CA VAL A 33 -0.51 18.28 -10.92
C VAL A 33 -0.37 17.70 -12.33
N LYS A 34 0.86 17.35 -12.73
CA LYS A 34 1.13 16.73 -14.03
C LYS A 34 0.56 15.33 -14.10
N GLY A 35 0.03 14.96 -15.25
CA GLY A 35 -0.43 13.60 -15.53
C GLY A 35 0.73 12.60 -15.69
N VAL A 36 0.43 11.30 -15.58
CA VAL A 36 1.44 10.23 -15.71
C VAL A 36 2.12 10.27 -17.08
N ASN A 37 1.37 10.56 -18.16
CA ASN A 37 1.90 10.65 -19.51
C ASN A 37 2.83 11.85 -19.69
N ASP A 38 2.51 12.99 -19.05
CA ASP A 38 3.34 14.19 -19.10
C ASP A 38 4.67 13.95 -18.37
N LEU A 39 4.61 13.28 -17.21
CA LEU A 39 5.80 12.89 -16.44
C LEU A 39 6.66 11.88 -17.20
N GLN A 40 6.04 10.90 -17.86
CA GLN A 40 6.75 9.94 -18.71
C GLN A 40 7.55 10.66 -19.82
N ALA A 41 6.90 11.58 -20.53
CA ALA A 41 7.55 12.35 -21.60
C ALA A 41 8.67 13.26 -21.07
N GLU A 42 8.51 13.83 -19.88
CA GLU A 42 9.55 14.62 -19.22
C GLU A 42 10.76 13.77 -18.82
N TYR A 43 10.51 12.57 -18.26
CA TYR A 43 11.57 11.66 -17.84
C TYR A 43 12.32 11.04 -19.02
N GLU A 44 11.65 10.76 -20.14
CA GLU A 44 12.31 10.34 -21.37
C GLU A 44 13.28 11.40 -21.90
N LYS A 45 12.90 12.67 -21.83
CA LYS A 45 13.78 13.79 -22.23
C LYS A 45 14.98 13.96 -21.29
N ARG A 46 14.78 13.67 -19.98
CA ARG A 46 15.80 13.92 -18.97
C ARG A 46 16.76 12.75 -18.77
N TYR A 47 16.25 11.52 -18.82
CA TYR A 47 17.00 10.31 -18.46
C TYR A 47 17.21 9.35 -19.65
N GLY A 48 16.72 9.74 -20.85
CA GLY A 48 16.81 8.94 -22.05
C GLY A 48 15.59 8.05 -22.30
N PRO A 49 15.55 7.36 -23.45
CA PRO A 49 14.42 6.52 -23.83
C PRO A 49 14.24 5.37 -22.83
N GLY A 50 13.01 5.15 -22.36
CA GLY A 50 12.69 4.08 -21.42
C GLY A 50 11.30 4.25 -20.79
N ASN A 51 10.80 3.17 -20.16
CA ASN A 51 9.55 3.24 -19.43
C ASN A 51 9.82 3.63 -17.97
N TYR A 52 9.29 4.75 -17.54
CA TYR A 52 9.41 5.30 -16.19
C TYR A 52 8.10 5.24 -15.41
N THR A 53 7.05 4.63 -15.98
CA THR A 53 5.78 4.46 -15.30
C THR A 53 5.80 3.23 -14.39
N PRO A 54 5.32 3.36 -13.14
CA PRO A 54 5.14 2.20 -12.28
C PRO A 54 4.01 1.29 -12.77
N ASN A 55 3.86 0.13 -12.15
CA ASN A 55 2.69 -0.72 -12.41
C ASN A 55 1.43 -0.06 -11.84
N ILE A 56 0.74 0.70 -12.70
CA ILE A 56 -0.42 1.51 -12.32
C ILE A 56 -1.54 0.68 -11.68
N PRO A 57 -1.99 -0.46 -12.26
CA PRO A 57 -3.03 -1.29 -11.64
C PRO A 57 -2.67 -1.75 -10.23
N LEU A 58 -1.45 -2.24 -10.04
CA LEU A 58 -1.01 -2.73 -8.74
C LEU A 58 -0.89 -1.60 -7.72
N ALA A 59 -0.29 -0.47 -8.08
CA ALA A 59 -0.20 0.71 -7.22
C ALA A 59 -1.59 1.26 -6.87
N TYR A 60 -2.49 1.33 -7.84
CA TYR A 60 -3.86 1.81 -7.66
C TYR A 60 -4.65 0.98 -6.65
N TRP A 61 -4.64 -0.35 -6.79
CA TRP A 61 -5.45 -1.22 -5.94
C TRP A 61 -4.82 -1.42 -4.56
N SER A 62 -3.49 -1.54 -4.47
CA SER A 62 -2.83 -1.67 -3.17
C SER A 62 -3.04 -0.43 -2.29
N PHE A 63 -2.98 0.77 -2.86
CA PHE A 63 -3.30 2.01 -2.14
C PHE A 63 -4.73 2.02 -1.59
N ARG A 64 -5.72 1.59 -2.40
CA ARG A 64 -7.12 1.55 -1.97
C ARG A 64 -7.40 0.49 -0.92
N LEU A 65 -6.80 -0.68 -1.06
CA LEU A 65 -6.93 -1.74 -0.07
C LEU A 65 -6.27 -1.34 1.26
N MET A 66 -5.11 -0.67 1.22
CA MET A 66 -4.49 -0.08 2.41
C MET A 66 -5.45 0.85 3.15
N ILE A 67 -6.03 1.82 2.45
CA ILE A 67 -6.98 2.77 3.04
C ILE A 67 -8.25 2.04 3.50
N GLY A 68 -8.78 1.12 2.70
CA GLY A 68 -10.00 0.37 3.02
C GLY A 68 -9.88 -0.44 4.30
N PHE A 69 -8.82 -1.22 4.45
CA PHE A 69 -8.56 -1.99 5.67
C PHE A 69 -8.24 -1.11 6.87
N GLY A 70 -7.50 -0.01 6.66
CA GLY A 70 -7.24 0.97 7.72
C GLY A 70 -8.52 1.65 8.21
N ALA A 71 -9.39 2.08 7.30
CA ALA A 71 -10.68 2.68 7.61
C ALA A 71 -11.61 1.67 8.32
N LEU A 72 -11.64 0.42 7.88
CA LEU A 72 -12.40 -0.65 8.54
C LEU A 72 -11.99 -0.81 9.99
N ALA A 73 -10.70 -0.94 10.26
CA ALA A 73 -10.17 -1.06 11.62
C ALA A 73 -10.51 0.18 12.47
N PHE A 74 -10.35 1.38 11.92
CA PHE A 74 -10.65 2.65 12.58
C PHE A 74 -12.12 2.78 12.97
N PHE A 75 -13.06 2.52 12.06
CA PHE A 75 -14.48 2.64 12.33
C PHE A 75 -14.98 1.56 13.30
N LEU A 76 -14.44 0.34 13.22
CA LEU A 76 -14.75 -0.70 14.21
C LEU A 76 -14.25 -0.30 15.61
N ALA A 77 -13.05 0.23 15.73
CA ALA A 77 -12.51 0.71 17.00
C ALA A 77 -13.37 1.84 17.59
N ILE A 78 -13.74 2.84 16.76
CA ILE A 78 -14.63 3.92 17.19
C ILE A 78 -16.00 3.38 17.63
N PHE A 79 -16.56 2.43 16.88
CA PHE A 79 -17.85 1.83 17.24
C PHE A 79 -17.78 1.16 18.60
N VAL A 80 -16.75 0.35 18.87
CA VAL A 80 -16.55 -0.30 20.16
C VAL A 80 -16.39 0.75 21.27
N LEU A 81 -15.52 1.72 21.11
CA LEU A 81 -15.31 2.81 22.07
C LEU A 81 -16.60 3.59 22.36
N TRP A 82 -17.36 3.88 21.32
CA TRP A 82 -18.62 4.61 21.48
C TRP A 82 -19.66 3.80 22.25
N ARG A 83 -19.76 2.47 22.00
CA ARG A 83 -20.69 1.59 22.70
C ARG A 83 -20.32 1.39 24.16
N THR A 84 -19.04 1.25 24.47
CA THR A 84 -18.58 0.94 25.84
C THR A 84 -18.37 2.16 26.73
N ARG A 85 -18.28 3.37 26.17
CA ARG A 85 -17.92 4.59 26.92
C ARG A 85 -18.85 4.95 28.08
N LYS A 86 -20.10 4.49 28.10
CA LYS A 86 -21.09 4.73 29.18
C LYS A 86 -21.53 3.42 29.85
N GLY A 87 -20.68 2.40 29.88
CA GLY A 87 -21.04 1.09 30.42
C GLY A 87 -22.04 0.31 29.57
N GLY A 88 -22.18 0.68 28.29
CA GLY A 88 -23.05 -0.03 27.37
C GLY A 88 -22.49 -1.41 26.99
N ASP A 89 -23.34 -2.39 26.83
CA ASP A 89 -22.95 -3.73 26.40
C ASP A 89 -22.63 -3.79 24.92
N LEU A 90 -21.63 -4.58 24.58
CA LEU A 90 -21.32 -4.88 23.20
C LEU A 90 -22.37 -5.84 22.60
N PRO A 91 -22.66 -5.73 21.30
CA PRO A 91 -23.53 -6.68 20.64
C PRO A 91 -23.00 -8.10 20.78
N SER A 92 -23.82 -9.00 21.30
CA SER A 92 -23.47 -10.42 21.48
C SER A 92 -23.73 -11.28 20.22
N GLY A 93 -24.08 -10.66 19.11
CA GLY A 93 -24.38 -11.34 17.85
C GLY A 93 -23.14 -12.06 17.28
N LYS A 94 -23.35 -13.27 16.72
CA LYS A 94 -22.27 -14.10 16.15
C LYS A 94 -21.44 -13.35 15.09
N TRP A 95 -22.07 -12.49 14.30
CA TRP A 95 -21.38 -11.69 13.29
C TRP A 95 -20.48 -10.63 13.90
N PHE A 96 -20.92 -9.98 14.97
CA PHE A 96 -20.11 -9.00 15.68
C PHE A 96 -18.87 -9.64 16.31
N LEU A 97 -19.04 -10.79 16.99
CA LEU A 97 -17.92 -11.53 17.56
C LEU A 97 -16.90 -11.96 16.50
N ARG A 98 -17.36 -12.46 15.34
CA ARG A 98 -16.46 -12.77 14.21
C ARG A 98 -15.72 -11.56 13.69
N SER A 99 -16.39 -10.41 13.59
CA SER A 99 -15.74 -9.16 13.19
C SER A 99 -14.67 -8.73 14.17
N MET A 100 -14.92 -8.87 15.48
CA MET A 100 -13.93 -8.57 16.52
C MET A 100 -12.72 -9.53 16.46
N MET A 101 -12.94 -10.81 16.22
CA MET A 101 -11.87 -11.78 16.04
C MET A 101 -11.04 -11.51 14.76
N ALA A 102 -11.66 -10.99 13.71
CA ALA A 102 -10.98 -10.62 12.48
C ALA A 102 -10.30 -9.23 12.54
N MET A 103 -10.66 -8.39 13.50
CA MET A 103 -10.17 -7.01 13.61
C MET A 103 -8.64 -6.88 13.65
N PRO A 104 -7.87 -7.71 14.37
CA PRO A 104 -6.41 -7.61 14.40
C PRO A 104 -5.74 -7.82 13.03
N PHE A 105 -6.40 -8.55 12.12
CA PHE A 105 -5.89 -8.79 10.78
C PHE A 105 -6.06 -7.59 9.83
N ALA A 106 -6.99 -6.68 10.13
CA ALA A 106 -7.21 -5.52 9.27
C ALA A 106 -6.01 -4.56 9.24
N PRO A 107 -5.38 -4.16 10.36
CA PRO A 107 -4.14 -3.39 10.34
C PRO A 107 -2.99 -4.11 9.63
N LEU A 108 -2.85 -5.43 9.84
CA LEU A 108 -1.81 -6.22 9.16
C LEU A 108 -2.02 -6.21 7.64
N ALA A 109 -3.26 -6.38 7.18
CA ALA A 109 -3.58 -6.28 5.76
C ALA A 109 -3.30 -4.86 5.24
N ALA A 110 -3.70 -3.82 5.99
CA ALA A 110 -3.43 -2.43 5.61
C ALA A 110 -1.93 -2.16 5.46
N ILE A 111 -1.11 -2.59 6.40
CA ILE A 111 0.36 -2.44 6.34
C ILE A 111 0.93 -3.22 5.16
N SER A 112 0.49 -4.45 4.92
CA SER A 112 0.96 -5.27 3.80
C SER A 112 0.65 -4.63 2.46
N PHE A 113 -0.57 -4.14 2.25
CA PHE A 113 -0.94 -3.41 1.03
C PHE A 113 -0.23 -2.06 0.92
N GLY A 114 0.01 -1.38 2.04
CA GLY A 114 0.83 -0.16 2.09
C GLY A 114 2.26 -0.40 1.64
N TRP A 115 2.87 -1.50 2.07
CA TRP A 115 4.20 -1.90 1.62
C TRP A 115 4.23 -2.20 0.12
N ILE A 116 3.29 -3.03 -0.37
CA ILE A 116 3.17 -3.32 -1.81
C ILE A 116 3.04 -2.02 -2.61
N PHE A 117 2.19 -1.09 -2.15
CA PHE A 117 2.05 0.22 -2.78
C PHE A 117 3.35 0.99 -2.83
N THR A 118 4.05 1.11 -1.71
CA THR A 118 5.30 1.89 -1.61
C THR A 118 6.38 1.33 -2.54
N GLU A 119 6.55 0.02 -2.58
CA GLU A 119 7.56 -0.62 -3.43
C GLU A 119 7.19 -0.56 -4.92
N THR A 120 5.90 -0.68 -5.24
CA THR A 120 5.44 -0.67 -6.63
C THR A 120 5.38 0.74 -7.22
N ALA A 121 4.89 1.71 -6.44
CA ALA A 121 4.74 3.09 -6.92
C ALA A 121 6.10 3.79 -7.12
N ARG A 122 7.15 3.32 -6.47
CA ARG A 122 8.51 3.83 -6.62
C ARG A 122 9.19 3.40 -7.91
N GLN A 123 8.76 2.29 -8.52
CA GLN A 123 9.39 1.75 -9.73
C GLN A 123 9.32 2.73 -10.91
N PRO A 124 10.34 2.74 -11.81
CA PRO A 124 11.51 1.83 -11.85
C PRO A 124 12.71 2.29 -11.01
N TRP A 125 12.55 3.21 -10.09
CA TRP A 125 13.64 3.80 -9.33
C TRP A 125 13.89 3.09 -8.00
N ALA A 126 15.13 2.76 -7.72
CA ALA A 126 15.60 2.45 -6.36
C ALA A 126 15.85 3.77 -5.60
N VAL A 127 16.54 4.71 -6.24
CA VAL A 127 16.71 6.10 -5.77
C VAL A 127 16.31 7.03 -6.93
N PHE A 128 15.26 7.82 -6.72
CA PHE A 128 14.68 8.64 -7.77
C PHE A 128 15.73 9.53 -8.46
N GLY A 129 15.79 9.42 -9.77
CA GLY A 129 16.69 10.21 -10.61
C GLY A 129 18.18 9.81 -10.59
N LEU A 130 18.57 8.84 -9.74
CA LEU A 130 19.96 8.41 -9.59
C LEU A 130 20.17 6.95 -9.99
N ILE A 131 19.42 6.03 -9.40
CA ILE A 131 19.62 4.58 -9.57
C ILE A 131 18.29 3.92 -9.90
N LYS A 132 18.24 3.18 -11.00
CA LYS A 132 17.10 2.31 -11.30
C LYS A 132 17.20 1.01 -10.51
N THR A 133 16.07 0.39 -10.20
CA THR A 133 16.03 -0.91 -9.51
C THR A 133 16.78 -1.99 -10.28
N ALA A 134 16.73 -1.96 -11.61
CA ALA A 134 17.47 -2.88 -12.46
C ALA A 134 19.00 -2.76 -12.32
N ASP A 135 19.50 -1.56 -12.01
CA ASP A 135 20.93 -1.27 -11.84
C ASP A 135 21.39 -1.47 -10.39
N GLY A 136 20.46 -1.67 -9.46
CA GLY A 136 20.71 -1.85 -8.02
C GLY A 136 21.17 -3.27 -7.64
N VAL A 137 21.48 -4.11 -8.61
CA VAL A 137 21.95 -5.47 -8.38
C VAL A 137 23.42 -5.47 -7.99
N SER A 138 23.77 -6.13 -6.89
CA SER A 138 25.17 -6.28 -6.46
C SER A 138 25.94 -7.13 -7.46
N ALA A 139 27.05 -6.60 -7.98
CA ALA A 139 27.95 -7.34 -8.85
C ALA A 139 28.73 -8.47 -8.12
N VAL A 140 28.76 -8.42 -6.78
CA VAL A 140 29.58 -9.31 -5.94
C VAL A 140 28.77 -10.45 -5.32
N VAL A 141 27.45 -10.27 -5.16
CA VAL A 141 26.57 -11.25 -4.51
C VAL A 141 25.84 -12.08 -5.55
N SER A 142 26.05 -13.39 -5.52
CA SER A 142 25.38 -14.32 -6.44
C SER A 142 23.88 -14.46 -6.10
N ALA A 143 23.06 -14.74 -7.10
CA ALA A 143 21.64 -15.03 -6.91
C ALA A 143 21.39 -16.20 -5.93
N GLY A 144 22.30 -17.21 -5.94
CA GLY A 144 22.24 -18.33 -5.02
C GLY A 144 22.46 -17.92 -3.56
N ALA A 145 23.38 -16.99 -3.28
CA ALA A 145 23.60 -16.47 -1.93
C ALA A 145 22.39 -15.69 -1.41
N VAL A 146 21.74 -14.88 -2.28
CA VAL A 146 20.51 -14.17 -1.94
C VAL A 146 19.39 -15.15 -1.63
N LEU A 147 19.18 -16.14 -2.48
CA LEU A 147 18.13 -17.15 -2.29
C LEU A 147 18.36 -17.93 -0.99
N PHE A 148 19.60 -18.34 -0.72
CA PHE A 148 19.96 -19.04 0.51
C PHE A 148 19.63 -18.20 1.75
N THR A 149 20.04 -16.95 1.79
CA THR A 149 19.73 -16.06 2.92
C THR A 149 18.23 -15.84 3.09
N MET A 150 17.49 -15.66 2.01
CA MET A 150 16.02 -15.54 2.05
C MET A 150 15.37 -16.79 2.65
N ILE A 151 15.78 -18.00 2.23
CA ILE A 151 15.24 -19.25 2.77
C ILE A 151 15.58 -19.37 4.27
N VAL A 152 16.82 -19.14 4.65
CA VAL A 152 17.27 -19.24 6.05
C VAL A 152 16.47 -18.28 6.95
N PHE A 153 16.34 -17.02 6.56
CA PHE A 153 15.58 -16.05 7.36
C PHE A 153 14.08 -16.37 7.39
N THR A 154 13.50 -16.82 6.28
CA THR A 154 12.08 -17.22 6.24
C THR A 154 11.81 -18.38 7.20
N LEU A 155 12.68 -19.40 7.20
CA LEU A 155 12.58 -20.55 8.11
C LEU A 155 12.77 -20.11 9.56
N LEU A 156 13.78 -19.29 9.84
CA LEU A 156 14.06 -18.77 11.18
C LEU A 156 12.84 -18.02 11.75
N TYR A 157 12.32 -17.05 11.01
CA TYR A 157 11.12 -16.30 11.43
C TYR A 157 9.88 -17.17 11.51
N GLY A 158 9.73 -18.15 10.61
CA GLY A 158 8.65 -19.13 10.67
C GLY A 158 8.68 -19.95 11.98
N VAL A 159 9.85 -20.45 12.37
CA VAL A 159 10.03 -21.17 13.63
C VAL A 159 9.74 -20.26 14.84
N LEU A 160 10.24 -19.01 14.83
CA LEU A 160 9.96 -18.05 15.91
C LEU A 160 8.47 -17.75 16.03
N ALA A 161 7.76 -17.58 14.92
CA ALA A 161 6.31 -17.36 14.92
C ALA A 161 5.53 -18.55 15.49
N VAL A 162 5.95 -19.79 15.17
CA VAL A 162 5.34 -21.00 15.74
C VAL A 162 5.55 -21.07 17.25
N ILE A 163 6.75 -20.74 17.72
CA ILE A 163 7.07 -20.70 19.16
C ILE A 163 6.22 -19.63 19.85
N GLU A 164 6.11 -18.44 19.29
CA GLU A 164 5.32 -17.33 19.83
C GLU A 164 3.84 -17.71 19.98
N VAL A 165 3.25 -18.29 18.94
CA VAL A 165 1.86 -18.77 18.98
C VAL A 165 1.66 -19.91 20.00
N GLY A 166 2.69 -20.74 20.22
CA GLY A 166 2.64 -21.82 21.20
C GLY A 166 2.81 -21.36 22.66
N LEU A 167 3.29 -20.12 22.88
CA LEU A 167 3.48 -19.52 24.20
C LEU A 167 2.28 -18.66 24.64
N THR A 168 1.40 -18.28 23.72
CA THR A 168 0.16 -17.52 23.96
C THR A 168 -1.04 -18.43 24.12
#